data_39edaa7b27d150de646c6e408a0a996d
#
_entry.id   39edaa7b27d150de646c6e408a0a996d
#
_cell.length_a   1.000
_cell.length_b   1.000
_cell.length_c   1.000
_cell.angle_alpha   90.00
_cell.angle_beta   90.00
_cell.angle_gamma   90.00
#
_symmetry.space_group_name_H-M   'P 1'
#
loop_
_entity.id
_entity.type
_entity.pdbx_description
1 polymer ?
#
loop_
_entity_poly.entity_id
_entity_poly.type
_entity_poly.pdbx_seq_one_letter_code
_entity_poly.pdbx_strand_id
1 'polypeptide(L)'
;MPYSSYIYPTMDELANQLSFVLTHFGLKQFIGFGVGAGANILARFALNNPNQVTALCLINCVSTQAGWIEWGYQKLNARHLRSKGMTQGVLDYLMWHHFGRVNRLSSYLKKCK
;
A
#
# COMPACT_ATOMS: atom_id res chain seq x y z
N MET A 1 0.62 -3.81 29.78
CA MET A 1 -0.41 -4.58 29.06
C MET A 1 0.27 -5.57 28.12
N PRO A 2 -0.08 -6.84 28.16
CA PRO A 2 0.49 -7.77 27.20
C PRO A 2 0.00 -7.41 25.79
N TYR A 3 0.93 -7.24 24.89
CA TYR A 3 0.69 -6.92 23.47
C TYR A 3 -0.13 -7.99 22.73
N SER A 4 -0.46 -9.09 23.39
CA SER A 4 -1.17 -10.24 22.82
C SER A 4 -2.68 -10.07 22.70
N SER A 5 -3.25 -8.98 23.21
CA SER A 5 -4.70 -8.74 23.18
C SER A 5 -5.15 -7.61 22.24
N TYR A 6 -4.21 -7.00 21.48
CA TYR A 6 -4.58 -5.98 20.53
C TYR A 6 -5.16 -6.61 19.26
N ILE A 7 -6.42 -6.33 18.99
CA ILE A 7 -7.10 -6.75 17.77
C ILE A 7 -6.87 -5.66 16.71
N TYR A 8 -6.14 -6.02 15.66
CA TYR A 8 -5.92 -5.11 14.54
C TYR A 8 -7.21 -4.95 13.72
N PRO A 9 -7.57 -3.73 13.32
CA PRO A 9 -8.74 -3.51 12.48
C PRO A 9 -8.54 -4.15 11.10
N THR A 10 -9.66 -4.61 10.53
CA THR A 10 -9.69 -5.07 9.14
C THR A 10 -9.56 -3.89 8.17
N MET A 11 -9.25 -4.16 6.90
CA MET A 11 -9.19 -3.12 5.87
C MET A 11 -10.52 -2.39 5.68
N ASP A 12 -11.64 -3.09 5.86
CA ASP A 12 -12.97 -2.50 5.78
C ASP A 12 -13.27 -1.58 6.98
N GLU A 13 -12.84 -1.97 8.16
CA GLU A 13 -12.95 -1.11 9.35
C GLU A 13 -12.09 0.14 9.23
N LEU A 14 -10.88 0.02 8.67
CA LEU A 14 -10.02 1.17 8.37
C LEU A 14 -10.67 2.09 7.33
N ALA A 15 -11.28 1.53 6.30
CA ALA A 15 -12.01 2.31 5.30
C ALA A 15 -13.20 3.07 5.94
N ASN A 16 -13.94 2.43 6.82
CA ASN A 16 -15.06 3.06 7.51
C ASN A 16 -14.64 4.23 8.41
N GLN A 17 -13.41 4.22 8.93
CA GLN A 17 -12.88 5.33 9.72
C GLN A 17 -12.74 6.63 8.93
N LEU A 18 -12.64 6.58 7.60
CA LEU A 18 -12.60 7.78 6.76
C LEU A 18 -13.87 8.62 6.88
N SER A 19 -15.00 8.01 7.22
CA SER A 19 -16.25 8.74 7.48
C SER A 19 -16.11 9.73 8.62
N PHE A 20 -15.35 9.40 9.66
CA PHE A 20 -15.07 10.31 10.79
C PHE A 20 -14.24 11.51 10.36
N VAL A 21 -13.26 11.30 9.47
CA VAL A 21 -12.44 12.37 8.93
C VAL A 21 -13.29 13.34 8.11
N LEU A 22 -14.16 12.83 7.24
CA LEU A 22 -15.07 13.65 6.44
C LEU A 22 -16.02 14.46 7.32
N THR A 23 -16.57 13.85 8.36
CA THR A 23 -17.45 14.50 9.32
C THR A 23 -16.71 15.59 10.09
N HIS A 24 -15.49 15.32 10.53
CA HIS A 24 -14.66 16.27 11.28
C HIS A 24 -14.38 17.55 10.49
N PHE A 25 -14.08 17.43 9.20
CA PHE A 25 -13.80 18.57 8.31
C PHE A 25 -15.05 19.10 7.60
N GLY A 26 -16.22 18.52 7.83
CA GLY A 26 -17.47 18.94 7.19
C GLY A 26 -17.49 18.75 5.67
N LEU A 27 -16.75 17.76 5.16
CA LEU A 27 -16.63 17.49 3.73
C LEU A 27 -17.77 16.60 3.24
N LYS A 28 -18.45 17.04 2.19
CA LYS A 28 -19.49 16.23 1.52
C LYS A 28 -18.89 15.30 0.47
N GLN A 29 -17.85 15.75 -0.20
CA GLN A 29 -17.14 15.03 -1.25
C GLN A 29 -15.64 15.29 -1.17
N PHE A 30 -14.84 14.37 -1.68
CA PHE A 30 -13.39 14.52 -1.71
C PHE A 30 -12.77 13.83 -2.92
N ILE A 31 -11.55 14.23 -3.23
CA ILE A 31 -10.65 13.53 -4.16
C ILE A 31 -9.63 12.78 -3.32
N GLY A 32 -9.56 11.47 -3.51
CA GLY A 32 -8.65 10.61 -2.77
C GLY A 32 -7.35 10.35 -3.53
N PHE A 33 -6.22 10.45 -2.84
CA PHE A 33 -4.92 10.02 -3.33
C PHE A 33 -4.35 8.97 -2.38
N GLY A 34 -4.06 7.79 -2.90
CA GLY A 34 -3.58 6.68 -2.09
C GLY A 34 -2.49 5.87 -2.78
N VAL A 35 -1.56 5.37 -1.97
CA VAL A 35 -0.43 4.54 -2.41
C VAL A 35 -0.43 3.23 -1.61
N GLY A 36 -0.32 2.10 -2.28
CA GLY A 36 -0.23 0.79 -1.65
C GLY A 36 -1.45 0.44 -0.81
N ALA A 37 -1.28 0.25 0.49
CA ALA A 37 -2.37 -0.05 1.42
C ALA A 37 -3.40 1.09 1.51
N GLY A 38 -2.94 2.34 1.45
CA GLY A 38 -3.81 3.51 1.41
C GLY A 38 -4.71 3.54 0.18
N ALA A 39 -4.19 3.11 -0.98
CA ALA A 39 -4.98 2.96 -2.20
C ALA A 39 -6.09 1.91 -2.02
N ASN A 40 -5.80 0.78 -1.39
CA ASN A 40 -6.79 -0.27 -1.09
C ASN A 40 -7.89 0.25 -0.17
N ILE A 41 -7.52 0.97 0.90
CA ILE A 41 -8.47 1.56 1.85
C ILE A 41 -9.39 2.56 1.15
N LEU A 42 -8.85 3.44 0.32
CA LEU A 42 -9.64 4.41 -0.45
C LEU A 42 -10.57 3.73 -1.46
N ALA A 43 -10.11 2.69 -2.13
CA ALA A 43 -10.94 1.93 -3.07
C ALA A 43 -12.13 1.26 -2.35
N ARG A 44 -11.91 0.66 -1.19
CA ARG A 44 -12.98 0.07 -0.37
C ARG A 44 -13.97 1.12 0.13
N PHE A 45 -13.47 2.26 0.57
CA PHE A 45 -14.33 3.37 0.97
C PHE A 45 -15.21 3.88 -0.19
N ALA A 46 -14.63 4.02 -1.38
CA ALA A 46 -15.35 4.47 -2.57
C ALA A 46 -16.44 3.49 -3.01
N LEU A 47 -16.20 2.18 -2.88
CA LEU A 47 -17.20 1.15 -3.16
C LEU A 47 -18.41 1.25 -2.23
N ASN A 48 -18.17 1.51 -0.96
CA ASN A 48 -19.22 1.62 0.04
C ASN A 48 -19.92 2.99 0.05
N ASN A 49 -19.23 4.05 -0.39
CA ASN A 49 -19.71 5.43 -0.34
C ASN A 49 -19.43 6.17 -1.67
N PRO A 50 -20.01 5.73 -2.78
CA PRO A 50 -19.71 6.28 -4.10
C PRO A 50 -20.08 7.77 -4.24
N ASN A 51 -21.06 8.23 -3.48
CA ASN A 51 -21.52 9.62 -3.54
C ASN A 51 -20.58 10.63 -2.84
N GLN A 52 -19.68 10.13 -1.99
CA GLN A 52 -18.74 10.95 -1.22
C GLN A 52 -17.37 11.07 -1.91
N VAL A 53 -17.12 10.28 -2.94
CA VAL A 53 -15.85 10.26 -3.65
C VAL A 53 -16.03 10.83 -5.05
N THR A 54 -15.40 11.97 -5.31
CA THR A 54 -15.43 12.61 -6.63
C THR A 54 -14.46 11.95 -7.60
N ALA A 55 -13.25 11.65 -7.16
CA ALA A 55 -12.22 10.99 -7.94
C ALA A 55 -11.20 10.30 -7.04
N LEU A 56 -10.52 9.30 -7.58
CA LEU A 56 -9.43 8.58 -6.90
C LEU A 56 -8.20 8.55 -7.79
N CYS A 57 -7.06 8.85 -7.19
CA CYS A 57 -5.74 8.58 -7.76
C CYS A 57 -5.09 7.48 -6.93
N LEU A 58 -4.98 6.29 -7.51
CA LEU A 58 -4.50 5.10 -6.82
C LEU A 58 -3.19 4.63 -7.45
N ILE A 59 -2.17 4.51 -6.62
CA ILE A 59 -0.85 4.02 -7.05
C ILE A 59 -0.57 2.70 -6.34
N ASN A 60 -0.21 1.67 -7.12
CA ASN A 60 0.03 0.31 -6.62
C ASN A 60 -1.12 -0.23 -5.77
N CYS A 61 -2.35 -0.01 -6.23
CA CYS A 61 -3.53 -0.54 -5.56
C CYS A 61 -3.60 -2.06 -5.72
N VAL A 62 -3.40 -2.78 -4.62
CA VAL A 62 -3.60 -4.22 -4.56
C VAL A 62 -4.97 -4.49 -3.98
N SER A 63 -5.89 -4.94 -4.81
CA SER A 63 -7.28 -5.23 -4.42
C SER A 63 -7.50 -6.68 -3.96
N THR A 64 -6.53 -7.55 -4.22
CA THR A 64 -6.58 -8.98 -3.90
C THR A 64 -5.53 -9.35 -2.86
N GLN A 65 -5.74 -10.50 -2.21
CA GLN A 65 -4.72 -11.05 -1.32
C GLN A 65 -3.45 -11.42 -2.11
N ALA A 66 -2.30 -11.25 -1.48
CA ALA A 66 -1.02 -11.64 -2.06
C ALA A 66 -1.04 -13.12 -2.45
N GLY A 67 -0.57 -13.44 -3.64
CA GLY A 67 -0.40 -14.82 -4.09
C GLY A 67 0.66 -15.55 -3.25
N TRP A 68 0.68 -16.88 -3.32
CA TRP A 68 1.64 -17.72 -2.57
C TRP A 68 3.10 -17.34 -2.82
N ILE A 69 3.42 -16.98 -4.07
CA ILE A 69 4.79 -16.60 -4.46
C ILE A 69 5.17 -15.27 -3.81
N GLU A 70 4.29 -14.26 -3.87
CA GLU A 70 4.52 -12.97 -3.26
C GLU A 70 4.61 -13.08 -1.72
N TRP A 71 3.75 -13.87 -1.11
CA TRP A 71 3.81 -14.17 0.32
C TRP A 71 5.17 -14.78 0.71
N GLY A 72 5.67 -15.72 -0.08
CA GLY A 72 6.99 -16.34 0.12
C GLY A 72 8.13 -15.32 0.05
N TYR A 73 8.12 -14.45 -0.96
CA TYR A 73 9.10 -13.37 -1.09
C TYR A 73 9.06 -12.37 0.05
N GLN A 74 7.87 -11.98 0.49
CA GLN A 74 7.72 -11.08 1.63
C GLN A 74 8.26 -11.67 2.92
N LYS A 75 7.99 -12.96 3.17
CA LYS A 75 8.56 -13.70 4.33
C LYS A 75 10.08 -13.77 4.28
N LEU A 76 10.63 -14.07 3.12
CA LEU A 76 12.09 -14.16 2.92
C LEU A 76 12.76 -12.79 3.13
N ASN A 77 12.21 -11.75 2.55
CA ASN A 77 12.72 -10.38 2.69
C ASN A 77 12.61 -9.88 4.13
N ALA A 78 11.51 -10.16 4.82
CA ALA A 78 11.37 -9.83 6.24
C ALA A 78 12.43 -10.52 7.10
N ARG A 79 12.75 -11.78 6.82
CA ARG A 79 13.83 -12.51 7.49
C ARG A 79 15.20 -11.88 7.21
N HIS A 80 15.49 -11.52 5.96
CA HIS A 80 16.74 -10.86 5.59
C HIS A 80 16.88 -9.49 6.25
N LEU A 81 15.82 -8.69 6.29
CA LEU A 81 15.83 -7.39 6.96
C LEU A 81 16.13 -7.51 8.46
N ARG A 82 15.60 -8.54 9.13
CA ARG A 82 15.86 -8.78 10.56
C ARG A 82 17.29 -9.23 10.83
N SER A 83 17.89 -10.03 9.96
CA SER A 83 19.20 -10.64 10.19
C SER A 83 20.36 -9.82 9.64
N LYS A 84 20.21 -9.19 8.49
CA LYS A 84 21.29 -8.51 7.75
C LYS A 84 21.02 -7.04 7.46
N GLY A 85 19.81 -6.55 7.79
CA GLY A 85 19.38 -5.20 7.46
C GLY A 85 19.08 -5.04 5.97
N MET A 86 19.23 -3.81 5.46
CA MET A 86 18.95 -3.50 4.07
C MET A 86 20.06 -4.03 3.15
N THR A 87 19.81 -5.15 2.50
CA THR A 87 20.70 -5.73 1.50
C THR A 87 20.33 -5.28 0.08
N GLN A 88 21.25 -5.43 -0.88
CA GLN A 88 20.96 -5.08 -2.28
C GLN A 88 19.77 -5.90 -2.83
N GLY A 89 19.65 -7.18 -2.46
CA GLY A 89 18.53 -8.01 -2.88
C GLY A 89 17.16 -7.53 -2.38
N VAL A 90 17.10 -7.07 -1.13
CA VAL A 90 15.88 -6.45 -0.57
C VAL A 90 15.57 -5.13 -1.26
N LEU A 91 16.57 -4.30 -1.52
CA LEU A 91 16.40 -3.04 -2.23
C LEU A 91 15.88 -3.28 -3.65
N ASP A 92 16.44 -4.22 -4.38
CA ASP A 92 16.00 -4.58 -5.74
C ASP A 92 14.55 -5.09 -5.75
N TYR A 93 14.18 -5.91 -4.75
CA TYR A 93 12.79 -6.37 -4.60
C TYR A 93 11.83 -5.20 -4.35
N LEU A 94 12.16 -4.28 -3.45
CA LEU A 94 11.32 -3.12 -3.15
C LEU A 94 11.17 -2.20 -4.36
N MET A 95 12.26 -1.96 -5.09
CA MET A 95 12.24 -1.18 -6.31
C MET A 95 11.37 -1.85 -7.39
N TRP A 96 11.49 -3.16 -7.55
CA TRP A 96 10.65 -3.91 -8.49
C TRP A 96 9.18 -3.88 -8.10
N HIS A 97 8.88 -4.04 -6.80
CA HIS A 97 7.51 -4.03 -6.29
C HIS A 97 6.82 -2.68 -6.49
N HIS A 98 7.53 -1.57 -6.26
CA HIS A 98 6.97 -0.23 -6.37
C HIS A 98 6.99 0.36 -7.78
N PHE A 99 7.99 0.04 -8.58
CA PHE A 99 8.24 0.68 -9.88
C PHE A 99 8.19 -0.29 -11.08
N GLY A 100 7.95 -1.56 -10.85
CA GLY A 100 7.92 -2.58 -11.89
C GLY A 100 9.31 -2.98 -12.38
N ARG A 101 9.44 -3.41 -13.63
CA ARG A 101 10.70 -3.91 -14.18
C ARG A 101 11.79 -2.83 -14.22
N VAL A 102 12.67 -2.87 -13.24
CA VAL A 102 13.78 -1.92 -13.04
C VAL A 102 14.82 -1.96 -14.17
N ASN A 103 14.87 -3.03 -14.95
CA ASN A 103 15.86 -3.19 -16.03
C ASN A 103 15.86 -2.07 -17.08
N ARG A 104 14.75 -1.35 -17.24
CA ARG A 104 14.70 -0.18 -18.15
C ARG A 104 15.21 1.09 -17.47
N LEU A 105 14.90 1.31 -16.19
CA LEU A 105 15.36 2.52 -15.49
C LEU A 105 16.88 2.53 -15.27
N SER A 106 17.47 1.39 -14.92
CA SER A 106 18.92 1.25 -14.78
C SER A 106 19.66 1.57 -16.08
N SER A 107 19.13 1.21 -17.23
CA SER A 107 19.74 1.53 -18.51
C SER A 107 19.60 3.02 -18.89
N TYR A 108 18.51 3.66 -18.49
CA TYR A 108 18.33 5.11 -18.69
C TYR A 108 19.22 5.93 -17.75
N LEU A 109 19.35 5.54 -16.49
CA LEU A 109 20.22 6.23 -15.52
C LEU A 109 21.70 6.08 -15.87
N LYS A 110 22.12 4.96 -16.50
CA LYS A 110 23.48 4.80 -17.02
C LYS A 110 23.77 5.66 -18.25
N LYS A 111 22.73 6.03 -19.02
CA LYS A 111 22.90 6.93 -20.17
C LYS A 111 22.90 8.42 -19.82
N CYS A 112 22.46 8.78 -18.61
CA CYS A 112 22.45 10.16 -18.12
C CYS A 112 23.72 10.55 -17.34
N LYS A 113 24.71 9.67 -17.27
CA LYS A 113 26.06 9.96 -16.81
C LYS A 113 26.97 10.10 -18.00
#